data_a4509c738dfdf2f5add4f9405513171c
#
_entry.id   a4509c738dfdf2f5add4f9405513171c
#
_cell.length_a   1.000
_cell.length_b   1.000
_cell.length_c   1.000
_cell.angle_alpha   90.00
_cell.angle_beta   90.00
_cell.angle_gamma   90.00
#
_symmetry.space_group_name_H-M   'P 1'
#
loop_
_entity.id
_entity.type
_entity.pdbx_description
1 polymer ?
#
loop_
_entity_poly.entity_id
_entity_poly.type
_entity_poly.pdbx_seq_one_letter_code
_entity_poly.pdbx_strand_id
1 'polypeptide(L)'
;MAGEDDTSLRFPILIGDIGGTNARFSIVLDANSEGGEPIIVQTANYNTIDEAIQAAVLDRSSVRPNSAVLAVAGPVDGDEIELTNCPWVVKPRQMFANLGLSDIVVLNDFEAQALAVVALGEEHMEKIGGGTPEPNAGRVVLGPGTGLGVAGLVHALHHWIPVPGEGGHMDIGPRTPRDFKVFPHIEKLEGRISGEQILCGRGLVNVYRAVAKADGKPSPFTTPAEVTAAALAKTDPVAQEALETFVTCLGRTAGDLALVFMSRGGVFLTGGIAQKIVPALKQGNFRAAFEDKAPHSALMRTMPVYVITHPLAALLGLAAYARNPSLFGVQTSGRRWRDEVSHHKA
;
A
#
# COMPACT_ATOMS: atom_id res chain seq x y z
N MET A 1 5.45 -20.74 -30.65
CA MET A 1 4.54 -19.59 -30.53
C MET A 1 3.85 -19.78 -29.21
N ALA A 2 4.26 -19.04 -28.18
CA ALA A 2 3.50 -18.95 -26.94
C ALA A 2 2.16 -18.29 -27.31
N GLY A 3 1.04 -18.94 -27.00
CA GLY A 3 -0.27 -18.33 -27.18
C GLY A 3 -0.30 -16.98 -26.48
N GLU A 4 -0.93 -15.99 -27.10
CA GLU A 4 -1.25 -14.73 -26.45
C GLU A 4 -2.00 -15.10 -25.16
N ASP A 5 -1.36 -14.85 -24.01
CA ASP A 5 -2.02 -15.02 -22.72
C ASP A 5 -3.20 -14.05 -22.73
N ASP A 6 -4.41 -14.59 -22.85
CA ASP A 6 -5.64 -13.79 -22.77
C ASP A 6 -5.69 -13.13 -21.38
N THR A 7 -5.26 -11.87 -21.33
CA THR A 7 -5.26 -11.07 -20.10
C THR A 7 -6.63 -10.53 -19.75
N SER A 8 -7.61 -10.62 -20.68
CA SER A 8 -8.95 -10.09 -20.48
C SER A 8 -9.68 -10.76 -19.30
N LEU A 9 -10.53 -9.98 -18.66
CA LEU A 9 -11.42 -10.42 -17.60
C LEU A 9 -12.87 -10.27 -18.08
N ARG A 10 -13.75 -11.17 -17.65
CA ARG A 10 -15.16 -11.14 -18.03
C ARG A 10 -15.96 -10.24 -17.09
N PHE A 11 -16.59 -9.21 -17.63
CA PHE A 11 -17.49 -8.34 -16.88
C PHE A 11 -18.84 -9.03 -16.57
N PRO A 12 -19.55 -8.61 -15.51
CA PRO A 12 -19.10 -7.69 -14.45
C PRO A 12 -17.98 -8.27 -13.59
N ILE A 13 -17.13 -7.41 -13.03
CA ILE A 13 -15.95 -7.81 -12.26
C ILE A 13 -16.11 -7.32 -10.81
N LEU A 14 -16.05 -8.23 -9.86
CA LEU A 14 -15.93 -7.90 -8.45
C LEU A 14 -14.49 -7.44 -8.18
N ILE A 15 -14.31 -6.29 -7.56
CA ILE A 15 -13.02 -5.85 -7.04
C ILE A 15 -13.07 -5.79 -5.52
N GLY A 16 -11.98 -6.18 -4.86
CA GLY A 16 -11.91 -6.21 -3.40
C GLY A 16 -10.53 -5.82 -2.87
N ASP A 17 -10.49 -4.90 -1.90
CA ASP A 17 -9.32 -4.54 -1.10
C ASP A 17 -9.52 -5.08 0.32
N ILE A 18 -8.76 -6.13 0.69
CA ILE A 18 -8.95 -6.90 1.91
C ILE A 18 -7.80 -6.59 2.88
N GLY A 19 -8.06 -5.71 3.83
CA GLY A 19 -7.16 -5.44 4.94
C GLY A 19 -7.50 -6.24 6.21
N GLY A 20 -6.68 -6.11 7.24
CA GLY A 20 -6.84 -6.85 8.49
C GLY A 20 -8.12 -6.50 9.28
N THR A 21 -8.60 -5.27 9.20
CA THR A 21 -9.77 -4.79 9.97
C THR A 21 -11.00 -4.57 9.09
N ASN A 22 -10.79 -4.08 7.88
CA ASN A 22 -11.86 -3.77 6.94
C ASN A 22 -11.57 -4.40 5.59
N ALA A 23 -12.62 -4.92 4.95
CA ALA A 23 -12.63 -5.25 3.54
C ALA A 23 -13.53 -4.27 2.79
N ARG A 24 -13.12 -3.92 1.57
CA ARG A 24 -13.81 -2.99 0.70
C ARG A 24 -14.08 -3.65 -0.63
N PHE A 25 -15.32 -3.62 -1.09
CA PHE A 25 -15.75 -4.26 -2.33
C PHE A 25 -16.44 -3.27 -3.24
N SER A 26 -16.34 -3.48 -4.55
CA SER A 26 -17.13 -2.80 -5.56
C SER A 26 -17.30 -3.69 -6.78
N ILE A 27 -18.23 -3.36 -7.68
CA ILE A 27 -18.43 -4.07 -8.94
C ILE A 27 -18.18 -3.12 -10.11
N VAL A 28 -17.29 -3.51 -11.00
CA VAL A 28 -17.01 -2.85 -12.28
C VAL A 28 -17.91 -3.52 -13.32
N LEU A 29 -18.88 -2.77 -13.86
CA LEU A 29 -19.90 -3.31 -14.76
C LEU A 29 -19.39 -3.58 -16.17
N ASP A 30 -18.55 -2.69 -16.68
CA ASP A 30 -17.96 -2.75 -18.01
C ASP A 30 -16.65 -1.94 -18.09
N ALA A 31 -15.99 -1.94 -19.23
CA ALA A 31 -14.71 -1.27 -19.44
C ALA A 31 -14.75 0.27 -19.29
N ASN A 32 -15.93 0.89 -19.33
CA ASN A 32 -16.11 2.34 -19.24
C ASN A 32 -16.59 2.77 -17.84
N SER A 33 -17.02 1.83 -16.98
CA SER A 33 -17.51 2.15 -15.64
C SER A 33 -16.35 2.27 -14.63
N GLU A 34 -16.40 3.29 -13.77
CA GLU A 34 -15.38 3.51 -12.73
C GLU A 34 -15.51 2.57 -11.52
N GLY A 35 -16.51 1.73 -11.52
CA GLY A 35 -16.92 0.90 -10.40
C GLY A 35 -18.15 1.50 -9.71
N GLY A 36 -18.93 0.63 -9.05
CA GLY A 36 -20.07 1.01 -8.23
C GLY A 36 -19.65 1.63 -6.90
N GLU A 37 -20.66 2.08 -6.12
CA GLU A 37 -20.42 2.58 -4.76
C GLU A 37 -19.69 1.53 -3.91
N PRO A 38 -18.60 1.89 -3.23
CA PRO A 38 -17.84 0.93 -2.44
C PRO A 38 -18.63 0.44 -1.22
N ILE A 39 -18.61 -0.85 -1.02
CA ILE A 39 -19.20 -1.51 0.16
C ILE A 39 -18.05 -1.82 1.14
N ILE A 40 -18.14 -1.25 2.34
CA ILE A 40 -17.12 -1.42 3.38
C ILE A 40 -17.70 -2.31 4.48
N VAL A 41 -16.98 -3.37 4.83
CA VAL A 41 -17.33 -4.29 5.89
C VAL A 41 -16.19 -4.45 6.88
N GLN A 42 -16.50 -4.71 8.14
CA GLN A 42 -15.53 -5.13 9.14
C GLN A 42 -15.27 -6.63 8.99
N THR A 43 -14.00 -7.02 8.87
CA THR A 43 -13.62 -8.43 8.69
C THR A 43 -14.07 -9.30 9.87
N ALA A 44 -14.07 -8.76 11.08
CA ALA A 44 -14.53 -9.46 12.29
C ALA A 44 -16.02 -9.84 12.29
N ASN A 45 -16.83 -9.28 11.38
CA ASN A 45 -18.27 -9.57 11.33
C ASN A 45 -18.60 -10.81 10.49
N TYR A 46 -17.62 -11.42 9.83
CA TYR A 46 -17.79 -12.58 8.95
C TYR A 46 -16.70 -13.62 9.20
N ASN A 47 -17.03 -14.88 9.07
CA ASN A 47 -16.07 -15.97 9.29
C ASN A 47 -15.12 -16.16 8.11
N THR A 48 -15.60 -15.85 6.88
CA THR A 48 -14.83 -16.02 5.64
C THR A 48 -15.04 -14.83 4.70
N ILE A 49 -14.11 -14.67 3.75
CA ILE A 49 -14.27 -13.70 2.67
C ILE A 49 -15.49 -14.00 1.79
N ASP A 50 -15.79 -15.28 1.54
CA ASP A 50 -16.94 -15.71 0.73
C ASP A 50 -18.25 -15.29 1.40
N GLU A 51 -18.37 -15.50 2.73
CA GLU A 51 -19.54 -15.07 3.51
C GLU A 51 -19.71 -13.53 3.43
N ALA A 52 -18.62 -12.79 3.56
CA ALA A 52 -18.65 -11.34 3.46
C ALA A 52 -19.10 -10.85 2.08
N ILE A 53 -18.56 -11.44 1.01
CA ILE A 53 -18.93 -11.11 -0.38
C ILE A 53 -20.41 -11.49 -0.62
N GLN A 54 -20.82 -12.69 -0.22
CA GLN A 54 -22.21 -13.14 -0.40
C GLN A 54 -23.19 -12.19 0.28
N ALA A 55 -23.02 -11.96 1.59
CA ALA A 55 -23.97 -11.19 2.39
C ALA A 55 -23.95 -9.68 2.11
N ALA A 56 -22.77 -9.10 1.91
CA ALA A 56 -22.63 -7.65 1.76
C ALA A 56 -22.78 -7.17 0.31
N VAL A 57 -22.43 -8.00 -0.67
CA VAL A 57 -22.41 -7.62 -2.09
C VAL A 57 -23.50 -8.35 -2.87
N LEU A 58 -23.45 -9.69 -2.91
CA LEU A 58 -24.30 -10.46 -3.82
C LEU A 58 -25.77 -10.47 -3.40
N ASP A 59 -26.06 -10.61 -2.12
CA ASP A 59 -27.46 -10.61 -1.63
C ASP A 59 -28.13 -9.23 -1.74
N ARG A 60 -27.34 -8.18 -1.92
CA ARG A 60 -27.81 -6.79 -2.03
C ARG A 60 -27.81 -6.23 -3.46
N SER A 61 -27.35 -7.01 -4.42
CA SER A 61 -27.24 -6.61 -5.84
C SER A 61 -27.91 -7.62 -6.75
N SER A 62 -28.55 -7.14 -7.82
CA SER A 62 -29.00 -7.99 -8.92
C SER A 62 -27.86 -8.35 -9.88
N VAL A 63 -26.72 -7.66 -9.78
CA VAL A 63 -25.54 -7.91 -10.62
C VAL A 63 -24.81 -9.14 -10.08
N ARG A 64 -24.47 -10.06 -10.99
CA ARG A 64 -23.64 -11.22 -10.67
C ARG A 64 -22.32 -11.08 -11.39
N PRO A 65 -21.20 -10.93 -10.65
CA PRO A 65 -19.88 -10.84 -11.25
C PRO A 65 -19.47 -12.18 -11.88
N ASN A 66 -18.81 -12.11 -13.03
CA ASN A 66 -18.21 -13.27 -13.67
C ASN A 66 -16.77 -13.49 -13.22
N SER A 67 -16.06 -12.40 -12.93
CA SER A 67 -14.67 -12.43 -12.49
C SER A 67 -14.48 -11.68 -11.20
N ALA A 68 -13.35 -11.91 -10.52
CA ALA A 68 -12.93 -11.13 -9.37
C ALA A 68 -11.46 -10.71 -9.46
N VAL A 69 -11.14 -9.51 -8.98
CA VAL A 69 -9.77 -9.03 -8.73
C VAL A 69 -9.67 -8.60 -7.27
N LEU A 70 -8.89 -9.32 -6.50
CA LEU A 70 -8.77 -9.13 -5.05
C LEU A 70 -7.34 -8.67 -4.71
N ALA A 71 -7.22 -7.64 -3.89
CA ALA A 71 -5.96 -7.25 -3.26
C ALA A 71 -5.97 -7.70 -1.80
N VAL A 72 -4.91 -8.35 -1.37
CA VAL A 72 -4.79 -8.91 -0.03
C VAL A 72 -3.49 -8.46 0.65
N ALA A 73 -3.56 -8.24 1.96
CA ALA A 73 -2.39 -7.96 2.77
C ALA A 73 -1.62 -9.27 3.02
N GLY A 74 -0.48 -9.43 2.37
CA GLY A 74 0.40 -10.60 2.51
C GLY A 74 0.89 -11.14 1.16
N PRO A 75 1.75 -12.16 1.20
CA PRO A 75 2.23 -12.83 0.00
C PRO A 75 1.11 -13.63 -0.65
N VAL A 76 1.06 -13.60 -1.97
CA VAL A 76 0.10 -14.40 -2.76
C VAL A 76 0.83 -15.62 -3.29
N ASP A 77 0.66 -16.74 -2.63
CA ASP A 77 1.31 -18.00 -2.96
C ASP A 77 0.37 -19.19 -2.72
N GLY A 78 0.34 -20.13 -3.67
CA GLY A 78 -0.49 -21.34 -3.61
C GLY A 78 -2.00 -21.12 -3.76
N ASP A 79 -2.78 -22.18 -3.54
CA ASP A 79 -4.25 -22.20 -3.72
C ASP A 79 -5.03 -21.78 -2.44
N GLU A 80 -4.34 -21.62 -1.33
CA GLU A 80 -4.89 -21.11 -0.05
C GLU A 80 -4.01 -19.94 0.43
N ILE A 81 -4.55 -18.73 0.33
CA ILE A 81 -3.80 -17.51 0.60
C ILE A 81 -4.22 -16.99 1.97
N GLU A 82 -3.30 -17.10 2.93
CA GLU A 82 -3.48 -16.55 4.27
C GLU A 82 -3.24 -15.03 4.27
N LEU A 83 -4.06 -14.29 5.01
CA LEU A 83 -3.95 -12.84 5.11
C LEU A 83 -3.23 -12.42 6.39
N THR A 84 -2.35 -11.45 6.29
CA THR A 84 -1.70 -10.85 7.44
C THR A 84 -2.73 -10.07 8.28
N ASN A 85 -2.78 -10.37 9.59
CA ASN A 85 -3.69 -9.73 10.55
C ASN A 85 -5.20 -9.89 10.25
N CYS A 86 -5.58 -10.91 9.48
CA CYS A 86 -6.97 -11.27 9.22
C CYS A 86 -7.10 -12.79 9.28
N PRO A 87 -8.13 -13.35 9.94
CA PRO A 87 -8.30 -14.81 10.02
C PRO A 87 -8.83 -15.45 8.72
N TRP A 88 -9.16 -14.64 7.73
CA TRP A 88 -9.67 -15.15 6.47
C TRP A 88 -8.56 -15.79 5.64
N VAL A 89 -8.95 -16.83 4.88
CA VAL A 89 -8.12 -17.47 3.88
C VAL A 89 -8.82 -17.34 2.53
N VAL A 90 -8.16 -16.79 1.54
CA VAL A 90 -8.70 -16.73 0.18
C VAL A 90 -8.43 -18.07 -0.50
N LYS A 91 -9.49 -18.74 -0.94
CA LYS A 91 -9.46 -20.05 -1.61
C LYS A 91 -10.12 -19.95 -2.99
N PRO A 92 -9.40 -19.49 -4.02
CA PRO A 92 -10.00 -19.12 -5.31
C PRO A 92 -10.79 -20.26 -5.95
N ARG A 93 -10.33 -21.50 -5.83
CA ARG A 93 -11.05 -22.67 -6.38
C ARG A 93 -12.39 -22.93 -5.68
N GLN A 94 -12.50 -22.64 -4.38
CA GLN A 94 -13.76 -22.78 -3.64
C GLN A 94 -14.71 -21.62 -3.98
N MET A 95 -14.18 -20.41 -4.20
CA MET A 95 -14.97 -19.24 -4.56
C MET A 95 -15.71 -19.41 -5.88
N PHE A 96 -15.24 -20.23 -6.82
CA PHE A 96 -15.99 -20.56 -8.05
C PHE A 96 -17.35 -21.14 -7.71
N ALA A 97 -17.39 -22.17 -6.87
CA ALA A 97 -18.64 -22.83 -6.48
C ALA A 97 -19.48 -21.97 -5.54
N ASN A 98 -18.84 -21.29 -4.57
CA ASN A 98 -19.54 -20.52 -3.53
C ASN A 98 -20.16 -19.22 -4.06
N LEU A 99 -19.50 -18.54 -5.00
CA LEU A 99 -19.88 -17.20 -5.47
C LEU A 99 -20.28 -17.13 -6.95
N GLY A 100 -20.19 -18.25 -7.68
CA GLY A 100 -20.51 -18.31 -9.10
C GLY A 100 -19.52 -17.59 -10.01
N LEU A 101 -18.29 -17.39 -9.54
CA LEU A 101 -17.21 -16.77 -10.32
C LEU A 101 -16.59 -17.80 -11.28
N SER A 102 -15.96 -17.29 -12.34
CA SER A 102 -15.28 -18.14 -13.34
C SER A 102 -13.79 -17.77 -13.54
N ASP A 103 -13.37 -16.61 -13.06
CA ASP A 103 -12.00 -16.11 -13.20
C ASP A 103 -11.65 -15.23 -11.99
N ILE A 104 -10.56 -15.55 -11.30
CA ILE A 104 -10.15 -14.83 -10.09
C ILE A 104 -8.66 -14.50 -10.20
N VAL A 105 -8.33 -13.22 -10.00
CA VAL A 105 -6.96 -12.72 -9.86
C VAL A 105 -6.78 -12.23 -8.44
N VAL A 106 -5.69 -12.64 -7.78
CA VAL A 106 -5.33 -12.14 -6.45
C VAL A 106 -3.99 -11.44 -6.54
N LEU A 107 -3.93 -10.23 -5.99
CA LEU A 107 -2.75 -9.36 -5.96
C LEU A 107 -2.37 -9.04 -4.51
N ASN A 108 -1.13 -8.61 -4.31
CA ASN A 108 -0.76 -7.98 -3.06
C ASN A 108 -1.42 -6.59 -2.94
N ASP A 109 -1.72 -6.12 -1.73
CA ASP A 109 -2.35 -4.84 -1.47
C ASP A 109 -1.51 -3.64 -1.97
N PHE A 110 -0.18 -3.72 -1.88
CA PHE A 110 0.71 -2.67 -2.41
C PHE A 110 0.87 -2.73 -3.94
N GLU A 111 0.66 -3.87 -4.59
CA GLU A 111 0.49 -3.90 -6.04
C GLU A 111 -0.75 -3.09 -6.46
N ALA A 112 -1.87 -3.27 -5.76
CA ALA A 112 -3.08 -2.48 -6.04
C ALA A 112 -2.86 -0.97 -5.82
N GLN A 113 -2.11 -0.59 -4.79
CA GLN A 113 -1.70 0.80 -4.57
C GLN A 113 -0.79 1.33 -5.70
N ALA A 114 0.13 0.51 -6.21
CA ALA A 114 0.98 0.87 -7.34
C ALA A 114 0.16 1.06 -8.64
N LEU A 115 -0.81 0.17 -8.90
CA LEU A 115 -1.73 0.32 -10.03
C LEU A 115 -2.56 1.61 -9.93
N ALA A 116 -2.96 1.99 -8.72
CA ALA A 116 -3.72 3.22 -8.47
C ALA A 116 -2.99 4.48 -8.93
N VAL A 117 -1.67 4.53 -8.80
CA VAL A 117 -0.86 5.70 -9.18
C VAL A 117 -0.96 6.04 -10.67
N VAL A 118 -1.36 5.09 -11.51
CA VAL A 118 -1.59 5.35 -12.95
C VAL A 118 -2.96 6.00 -13.19
N ALA A 119 -3.93 5.72 -12.32
CA ALA A 119 -5.32 6.15 -12.47
C ALA A 119 -5.67 7.40 -11.64
N LEU A 120 -4.84 7.75 -10.65
CA LEU A 120 -5.08 8.90 -9.77
C LEU A 120 -4.91 10.22 -10.52
N GLY A 121 -5.89 11.12 -10.39
CA GLY A 121 -5.80 12.52 -10.77
C GLY A 121 -5.06 13.37 -9.75
N GLU A 122 -4.64 14.57 -10.15
CA GLU A 122 -3.91 15.50 -9.27
C GLU A 122 -4.71 15.91 -8.04
N GLU A 123 -6.05 15.97 -8.14
CA GLU A 123 -6.97 16.28 -7.05
C GLU A 123 -6.93 15.26 -5.90
N HIS A 124 -6.39 14.09 -6.15
CA HIS A 124 -6.22 13.00 -5.18
C HIS A 124 -4.81 12.87 -4.64
N MET A 125 -3.98 13.89 -4.86
CA MET A 125 -2.57 13.88 -4.46
C MET A 125 -2.16 15.22 -3.87
N GLU A 126 -1.52 15.17 -2.70
CA GLU A 126 -0.92 16.34 -2.06
C GLU A 126 0.59 16.34 -2.29
N LYS A 127 1.10 17.33 -3.03
CA LYS A 127 2.53 17.44 -3.33
C LYS A 127 3.32 17.85 -2.09
N ILE A 128 4.37 17.09 -1.76
CA ILE A 128 5.29 17.37 -0.65
C ILE A 128 6.53 18.10 -1.12
N GLY A 129 6.93 17.92 -2.38
CA GLY A 129 8.08 18.61 -2.96
C GLY A 129 8.61 17.94 -4.22
N GLY A 130 9.71 18.46 -4.73
CA GLY A 130 10.37 17.99 -5.95
C GLY A 130 9.87 18.67 -7.23
N GLY A 131 10.40 18.19 -8.35
CA GLY A 131 10.13 18.72 -9.69
C GLY A 131 8.76 18.28 -10.25
N THR A 132 8.72 18.19 -11.57
CA THR A 132 7.59 17.64 -12.32
C THR A 132 7.84 16.15 -12.61
N PRO A 133 6.82 15.29 -12.54
CA PRO A 133 6.99 13.87 -12.86
C PRO A 133 7.35 13.69 -14.33
N GLU A 134 8.34 12.83 -14.60
CA GLU A 134 8.66 12.42 -15.96
C GLU A 134 7.63 11.36 -16.43
N PRO A 135 6.98 11.55 -17.59
CA PRO A 135 6.09 10.55 -18.15
C PRO A 135 6.81 9.21 -18.35
N ASN A 136 6.12 8.12 -18.07
CA ASN A 136 6.62 6.75 -18.27
C ASN A 136 7.92 6.41 -17.50
N ALA A 137 8.34 7.23 -16.56
CA ALA A 137 9.45 6.93 -15.66
C ALA A 137 9.00 6.08 -14.47
N GLY A 138 9.96 5.38 -13.86
CA GLY A 138 9.71 4.58 -12.66
C GLY A 138 9.04 5.36 -11.55
N ARG A 139 8.20 4.68 -10.79
CA ARG A 139 7.47 5.20 -9.63
C ARG A 139 7.64 4.25 -8.45
N VAL A 140 7.46 4.73 -7.25
CA VAL A 140 7.41 3.89 -6.05
C VAL A 140 6.30 4.36 -5.13
N VAL A 141 5.61 3.39 -4.54
CA VAL A 141 4.58 3.61 -3.52
C VAL A 141 5.07 3.02 -2.22
N LEU A 142 4.95 3.75 -1.14
CA LEU A 142 5.22 3.26 0.21
C LEU A 142 4.19 3.82 1.19
N GLY A 143 3.80 3.01 2.17
CA GLY A 143 2.70 3.38 3.05
C GLY A 143 2.89 2.91 4.49
N PRO A 144 3.14 3.85 5.42
CA PRO A 144 3.07 3.55 6.83
C PRO A 144 1.60 3.33 7.26
N GLY A 145 1.30 2.13 7.69
CA GLY A 145 -0.01 1.69 8.18
C GLY A 145 0.12 0.86 9.44
N THR A 146 -0.48 -0.34 9.47
CA THR A 146 -0.23 -1.37 10.50
C THR A 146 1.20 -1.85 10.42
N GLY A 147 1.71 -2.07 9.21
CA GLY A 147 3.10 -2.27 8.84
C GLY A 147 3.61 -1.17 7.92
N LEU A 148 4.69 -1.45 7.20
CA LEU A 148 5.25 -0.60 6.14
C LEU A 148 5.25 -1.36 4.81
N GLY A 149 4.25 -1.12 3.98
CA GLY A 149 4.21 -1.71 2.65
C GLY A 149 4.98 -0.88 1.62
N VAL A 150 5.49 -1.55 0.59
CA VAL A 150 6.26 -0.94 -0.50
C VAL A 150 5.98 -1.68 -1.79
N ALA A 151 5.77 -0.95 -2.88
CA ALA A 151 5.79 -1.49 -4.23
C ALA A 151 6.41 -0.51 -5.22
N GLY A 152 7.20 -1.02 -6.15
CA GLY A 152 7.64 -0.28 -7.32
C GLY A 152 6.60 -0.33 -8.44
N LEU A 153 6.70 0.61 -9.39
CA LEU A 153 5.95 0.59 -10.62
C LEU A 153 6.89 1.01 -11.75
N VAL A 154 7.14 0.11 -12.68
CA VAL A 154 8.06 0.31 -13.80
C VAL A 154 7.28 0.36 -15.10
N HIS A 155 7.59 1.30 -15.96
CA HIS A 155 7.04 1.35 -17.31
C HIS A 155 8.02 0.71 -18.31
N ALA A 156 7.59 -0.37 -18.95
CA ALA A 156 8.37 -1.07 -19.95
C ALA A 156 7.46 -1.69 -21.01
N LEU A 157 7.90 -1.74 -22.27
CA LEU A 157 7.16 -2.35 -23.38
C LEU A 157 5.69 -1.87 -23.48
N HIS A 158 5.46 -0.57 -23.21
CA HIS A 158 4.14 0.06 -23.19
C HIS A 158 3.20 -0.40 -22.03
N HIS A 159 3.71 -1.14 -21.04
CA HIS A 159 2.95 -1.59 -19.88
C HIS A 159 3.50 -0.97 -18.60
N TRP A 160 2.60 -0.75 -17.65
CA TRP A 160 2.95 -0.48 -16.26
C TRP A 160 3.04 -1.77 -15.48
N ILE A 161 4.23 -2.08 -14.99
CA ILE A 161 4.54 -3.32 -14.30
C ILE A 161 4.66 -3.04 -12.81
N PRO A 162 3.71 -3.47 -11.98
CA PRO A 162 3.85 -3.39 -10.53
C PRO A 162 4.91 -4.39 -10.07
N VAL A 163 5.77 -3.95 -9.17
CA VAL A 163 6.85 -4.75 -8.59
C VAL A 163 6.60 -4.82 -7.08
N PRO A 164 5.92 -5.86 -6.59
CA PRO A 164 5.71 -6.05 -5.16
C PRO A 164 7.03 -6.32 -4.45
N GLY A 165 7.12 -5.96 -3.17
CA GLY A 165 8.30 -6.23 -2.38
C GLY A 165 8.10 -5.98 -0.90
N GLU A 166 8.97 -6.58 -0.09
CA GLU A 166 9.02 -6.46 1.36
C GLU A 166 9.97 -5.34 1.81
N GLY A 167 9.91 -4.19 1.11
CA GLY A 167 10.79 -3.04 1.37
C GLY A 167 10.66 -2.43 2.76
N GLY A 168 9.56 -2.68 3.46
CA GLY A 168 9.38 -2.30 4.85
C GLY A 168 10.36 -2.98 5.81
N HIS A 169 10.89 -4.13 5.42
CA HIS A 169 11.83 -4.92 6.21
C HIS A 169 13.31 -4.63 5.92
N MET A 170 13.63 -3.61 5.11
CA MET A 170 14.99 -3.12 4.94
C MET A 170 15.54 -2.55 6.26
N ASP A 171 16.85 -2.72 6.48
CA ASP A 171 17.51 -2.17 7.65
C ASP A 171 17.48 -0.64 7.67
N ILE A 172 17.27 -0.07 8.84
CA ILE A 172 17.43 1.35 9.08
C ILE A 172 18.30 1.56 10.33
N GLY A 173 19.25 2.47 10.22
CA GLY A 173 20.23 2.70 11.29
C GLY A 173 20.41 4.19 11.65
N PRO A 174 21.13 4.47 12.76
CA PRO A 174 21.42 5.81 13.21
C PRO A 174 22.39 6.52 12.24
N ARG A 175 22.19 7.84 12.03
CA ARG A 175 23.08 8.68 11.21
C ARG A 175 23.60 9.91 11.94
N THR A 176 22.86 10.42 12.91
CA THR A 176 23.21 11.63 13.65
C THR A 176 23.63 11.29 15.08
N PRO A 177 24.37 12.17 15.77
CA PRO A 177 24.68 11.97 17.19
C PRO A 177 23.43 11.76 18.07
N ARG A 178 22.29 12.36 17.69
CA ARG A 178 21.02 12.13 18.38
C ARG A 178 20.47 10.75 18.11
N ASP A 179 20.51 10.29 16.87
CA ASP A 179 20.10 8.93 16.51
C ASP A 179 20.86 7.88 17.32
N PHE A 180 22.19 8.05 17.49
CA PHE A 180 23.01 7.13 18.29
C PHE A 180 22.61 7.06 19.77
N LYS A 181 21.89 8.07 20.29
CA LYS A 181 21.31 8.02 21.64
C LYS A 181 19.94 7.34 21.67
N VAL A 182 19.12 7.53 20.62
CA VAL A 182 17.74 7.06 20.56
C VAL A 182 17.65 5.61 20.07
N PHE A 183 18.33 5.27 18.99
CA PHE A 183 18.24 3.94 18.34
C PHE A 183 18.56 2.74 19.24
N PRO A 184 19.49 2.81 20.23
CA PRO A 184 19.70 1.72 21.17
C PRO A 184 18.46 1.35 21.99
N HIS A 185 17.48 2.23 22.08
CA HIS A 185 16.25 2.05 22.83
C HIS A 185 15.04 1.67 21.96
N ILE A 186 15.20 1.67 20.63
CA ILE A 186 14.16 1.19 19.72
C ILE A 186 14.01 -0.33 19.89
N GLU A 187 12.77 -0.77 20.00
CA GLU A 187 12.43 -2.20 20.06
C GLU A 187 12.88 -2.90 18.78
N LYS A 188 13.60 -4.00 18.97
CA LYS A 188 14.12 -4.83 17.87
C LYS A 188 13.22 -6.02 17.64
N LEU A 189 13.06 -6.40 16.38
CA LEU A 189 12.49 -7.68 16.01
C LEU A 189 13.63 -8.63 15.62
N GLU A 190 13.77 -9.74 16.35
CA GLU A 190 14.85 -10.72 16.13
C GLU A 190 16.26 -10.10 16.04
N GLY A 191 16.50 -9.09 16.88
CA GLY A 191 17.79 -8.39 16.94
C GLY A 191 17.99 -7.27 15.93
N ARG A 192 17.04 -7.04 14.99
CA ARG A 192 17.11 -6.04 13.93
C ARG A 192 16.19 -4.84 14.17
N ILE A 193 16.57 -3.70 13.62
CA ILE A 193 15.70 -2.54 13.43
C ILE A 193 15.47 -2.40 11.94
N SER A 194 14.27 -2.80 11.48
CA SER A 194 13.83 -2.57 10.10
C SER A 194 13.08 -1.24 9.97
N GLY A 195 12.82 -0.83 8.73
CA GLY A 195 11.97 0.33 8.45
C GLY A 195 10.64 0.25 9.19
N GLU A 196 10.00 -0.91 9.20
CA GLU A 196 8.70 -1.13 9.85
C GLU A 196 8.74 -0.95 11.38
N GLN A 197 9.88 -1.23 12.06
CA GLN A 197 10.02 -0.99 13.51
C GLN A 197 9.92 0.50 13.89
N ILE A 198 10.01 1.39 12.89
CA ILE A 198 9.92 2.85 13.03
C ILE A 198 8.72 3.39 12.27
N LEU A 199 8.52 2.96 11.01
CA LEU A 199 7.64 3.59 10.01
C LEU A 199 6.27 2.88 9.90
N CYS A 200 5.64 2.66 11.03
CA CYS A 200 4.24 2.18 11.10
C CYS A 200 3.59 2.73 12.37
N GLY A 201 2.31 2.41 12.62
CA GLY A 201 1.62 2.89 13.81
C GLY A 201 2.32 2.48 15.11
N ARG A 202 2.62 1.18 15.25
CA ARG A 202 3.38 0.65 16.39
C ARG A 202 4.78 1.28 16.45
N GLY A 203 5.41 1.47 15.29
CA GLY A 203 6.74 2.06 15.17
C GLY A 203 6.82 3.49 15.70
N LEU A 204 5.81 4.32 15.45
CA LEU A 204 5.77 5.68 16.00
C LEU A 204 5.76 5.67 17.54
N VAL A 205 5.00 4.77 18.16
CA VAL A 205 4.98 4.60 19.62
C VAL A 205 6.33 4.07 20.12
N ASN A 206 6.96 3.17 19.38
CA ASN A 206 8.29 2.64 19.67
C ASN A 206 9.34 3.76 19.68
N VAL A 207 9.35 4.61 18.65
CA VAL A 207 10.24 5.80 18.59
C VAL A 207 9.96 6.75 19.76
N TYR A 208 8.69 7.01 20.08
CA TYR A 208 8.31 7.87 21.20
C TYR A 208 8.88 7.37 22.52
N ARG A 209 8.74 6.09 22.81
CA ARG A 209 9.32 5.45 24.00
C ARG A 209 10.84 5.49 23.99
N ALA A 210 11.46 5.29 22.83
CA ALA A 210 12.91 5.32 22.68
C ALA A 210 13.48 6.72 22.95
N VAL A 211 12.85 7.78 22.44
CA VAL A 211 13.21 9.19 22.72
C VAL A 211 13.07 9.50 24.21
N ALA A 212 11.94 9.13 24.81
CA ALA A 212 11.71 9.32 26.24
C ALA A 212 12.79 8.65 27.08
N LYS A 213 13.10 7.39 26.77
CA LYS A 213 14.10 6.59 27.50
C LYS A 213 15.52 7.14 27.34
N ALA A 214 15.87 7.63 26.15
CA ALA A 214 17.17 8.27 25.91
C ALA A 214 17.42 9.51 26.79
N ASP A 215 16.35 10.19 27.18
CA ASP A 215 16.38 11.43 27.97
C ASP A 215 15.94 11.23 29.43
N GLY A 216 15.61 10.00 29.85
CA GLY A 216 15.09 9.72 31.20
C GLY A 216 13.74 10.39 31.48
N LYS A 217 12.92 10.58 30.43
CA LYS A 217 11.59 11.23 30.52
C LYS A 217 10.46 10.18 30.56
N PRO A 218 9.28 10.55 31.10
CA PRO A 218 8.11 9.69 31.02
C PRO A 218 7.57 9.59 29.59
N SER A 219 6.88 8.48 29.27
CA SER A 219 6.23 8.23 27.98
C SER A 219 4.78 7.74 28.20
N PRO A 220 3.84 8.65 28.58
CA PRO A 220 2.49 8.24 28.95
C PRO A 220 1.63 7.76 27.77
N PHE A 221 1.94 8.21 26.55
CA PHE A 221 1.13 7.83 25.38
C PHE A 221 1.40 6.40 24.93
N THR A 222 0.35 5.67 24.61
CA THR A 222 0.40 4.25 24.24
C THR A 222 -0.11 3.96 22.83
N THR A 223 -0.75 4.94 22.20
CA THR A 223 -1.31 4.82 20.86
C THR A 223 -0.65 5.78 19.86
N PRO A 224 -0.57 5.41 18.57
CA PRO A 224 -0.04 6.31 17.54
C PRO A 224 -0.85 7.61 17.41
N ALA A 225 -2.15 7.54 17.68
CA ALA A 225 -3.04 8.70 17.60
C ALA A 225 -2.71 9.74 18.68
N GLU A 226 -2.47 9.30 19.92
CA GLU A 226 -2.06 10.19 21.03
C GLU A 226 -0.73 10.86 20.74
N VAL A 227 0.27 10.08 20.31
CA VAL A 227 1.61 10.61 19.95
C VAL A 227 1.50 11.63 18.82
N THR A 228 0.77 11.29 17.75
CA THR A 228 0.59 12.19 16.59
C THR A 228 -0.13 13.48 17.00
N ALA A 229 -1.21 13.39 17.77
CA ALA A 229 -1.99 14.54 18.21
C ALA A 229 -1.14 15.47 19.10
N ALA A 230 -0.43 14.92 20.09
CA ALA A 230 0.43 15.70 20.97
C ALA A 230 1.61 16.37 20.22
N ALA A 231 2.19 15.66 19.25
CA ALA A 231 3.26 16.18 18.40
C ALA A 231 2.79 17.35 17.54
N LEU A 232 1.68 17.18 16.81
CA LEU A 232 1.13 18.21 15.93
C LEU A 232 0.61 19.43 16.71
N ALA A 233 0.02 19.21 17.88
CA ALA A 233 -0.41 20.29 18.78
C ALA A 233 0.75 20.95 19.55
N LYS A 234 1.98 20.37 19.47
CA LYS A 234 3.18 20.83 20.18
C LYS A 234 3.01 20.86 21.71
N THR A 235 2.22 19.95 22.26
CA THR A 235 1.95 19.87 23.70
C THR A 235 2.93 18.96 24.45
N ASP A 236 3.65 18.08 23.73
CA ASP A 236 4.66 17.18 24.30
C ASP A 236 5.94 17.18 23.45
N PRO A 237 7.08 17.66 23.99
CA PRO A 237 8.34 17.72 23.24
C PRO A 237 8.90 16.37 22.84
N VAL A 238 8.62 15.30 23.62
CA VAL A 238 9.05 13.94 23.28
C VAL A 238 8.26 13.41 22.08
N ALA A 239 6.96 13.67 22.05
CA ALA A 239 6.12 13.32 20.92
C ALA A 239 6.51 14.10 19.64
N GLN A 240 6.86 15.41 19.78
CA GLN A 240 7.37 16.20 18.66
C GLN A 240 8.65 15.57 18.08
N GLU A 241 9.63 15.29 18.90
CA GLU A 241 10.88 14.65 18.46
C GLU A 241 10.64 13.27 17.87
N ALA A 242 9.72 12.49 18.43
CA ALA A 242 9.35 11.18 17.89
C ALA A 242 8.76 11.30 16.48
N LEU A 243 7.86 12.26 16.24
CA LEU A 243 7.29 12.49 14.92
C LEU A 243 8.33 13.04 13.93
N GLU A 244 9.23 13.92 14.36
CA GLU A 244 10.35 14.42 13.55
C GLU A 244 11.30 13.28 13.15
N THR A 245 11.62 12.37 14.08
CA THR A 245 12.43 11.18 13.81
C THR A 245 11.74 10.27 12.81
N PHE A 246 10.43 10.00 13.00
CA PHE A 246 9.62 9.23 12.08
C PHE A 246 9.63 9.84 10.68
N VAL A 247 9.36 11.13 10.55
CA VAL A 247 9.35 11.86 9.28
C VAL A 247 10.71 11.85 8.58
N THR A 248 11.78 12.01 9.34
CA THR A 248 13.17 11.94 8.84
C THR A 248 13.49 10.53 8.34
N CYS A 249 13.17 9.50 9.11
CA CYS A 249 13.35 8.10 8.70
C CYS A 249 12.51 7.77 7.47
N LEU A 250 11.26 8.25 7.38
CA LEU A 250 10.42 8.06 6.20
C LEU A 250 11.03 8.72 4.95
N GLY A 251 11.59 9.92 5.10
CA GLY A 251 12.31 10.59 4.01
C GLY A 251 13.54 9.81 3.56
N ARG A 252 14.31 9.26 4.49
CA ARG A 252 15.49 8.41 4.19
C ARG A 252 15.09 7.17 3.42
N THR A 253 14.09 6.44 3.90
CA THR A 253 13.60 5.21 3.26
C THR A 253 12.99 5.50 1.88
N ALA A 254 12.16 6.53 1.77
CA ALA A 254 11.58 6.95 0.51
C ALA A 254 12.66 7.35 -0.52
N GLY A 255 13.73 8.01 -0.06
CA GLY A 255 14.87 8.38 -0.91
C GLY A 255 15.70 7.17 -1.37
N ASP A 256 15.90 6.16 -0.52
CA ASP A 256 16.60 4.92 -0.89
C ASP A 256 15.79 4.15 -1.95
N LEU A 257 14.49 4.00 -1.74
CA LEU A 257 13.59 3.38 -2.71
C LEU A 257 13.50 4.18 -4.03
N ALA A 258 13.50 5.51 -3.95
CA ALA A 258 13.52 6.36 -5.13
C ALA A 258 14.78 6.16 -6.00
N LEU A 259 15.93 5.91 -5.37
CA LEU A 259 17.16 5.55 -6.09
C LEU A 259 17.06 4.16 -6.73
N VAL A 260 16.55 3.17 -5.99
CA VAL A 260 16.41 1.78 -6.48
C VAL A 260 15.51 1.71 -7.72
N PHE A 261 14.35 2.38 -7.69
CA PHE A 261 13.38 2.38 -8.78
C PHE A 261 13.58 3.53 -9.79
N MET A 262 14.61 4.38 -9.59
CA MET A 262 14.83 5.59 -10.38
C MET A 262 13.53 6.38 -10.57
N SER A 263 12.89 6.72 -9.45
CA SER A 263 11.48 7.16 -9.38
C SER A 263 11.26 8.60 -9.86
N ARG A 264 11.69 8.90 -11.08
CA ARG A 264 11.47 10.21 -11.71
C ARG A 264 9.99 10.47 -12.04
N GLY A 265 9.19 9.41 -12.16
CA GLY A 265 7.75 9.49 -12.31
C GLY A 265 7.02 9.84 -11.01
N GLY A 266 7.72 9.77 -9.87
CA GLY A 266 7.23 10.17 -8.56
C GLY A 266 7.36 9.11 -7.47
N VAL A 267 7.36 9.60 -6.24
CA VAL A 267 7.28 8.81 -5.01
C VAL A 267 5.95 9.10 -4.36
N PHE A 268 5.20 8.07 -4.02
CA PHE A 268 3.83 8.19 -3.52
C PHE A 268 3.72 7.61 -2.12
N LEU A 269 3.43 8.47 -1.15
CA LEU A 269 3.15 8.08 0.21
C LEU A 269 1.66 7.77 0.34
N THR A 270 1.31 6.58 0.84
CA THR A 270 -0.08 6.16 1.03
C THR A 270 -0.36 5.77 2.49
N GLY A 271 -1.61 5.49 2.80
CA GLY A 271 -2.03 5.05 4.13
C GLY A 271 -2.41 6.17 5.08
N GLY A 272 -3.23 5.82 6.07
CA GLY A 272 -3.84 6.79 6.98
C GLY A 272 -2.87 7.57 7.85
N ILE A 273 -1.66 7.06 8.11
CA ILE A 273 -0.63 7.80 8.86
C ILE A 273 -0.08 8.92 7.99
N ALA A 274 0.32 8.63 6.74
CA ALA A 274 0.86 9.63 5.82
C ALA A 274 -0.10 10.82 5.63
N GLN A 275 -1.38 10.52 5.43
CA GLN A 275 -2.42 11.56 5.30
C GLN A 275 -2.54 12.46 6.54
N LYS A 276 -2.48 11.87 7.75
CA LYS A 276 -2.60 12.62 9.01
C LYS A 276 -1.40 13.52 9.31
N ILE A 277 -0.22 13.14 8.86
CA ILE A 277 1.03 13.86 9.15
C ILE A 277 1.50 14.75 7.99
N VAL A 278 0.66 15.02 6.98
CA VAL A 278 0.97 15.98 5.88
C VAL A 278 1.57 17.28 6.39
N PRO A 279 1.04 17.93 7.46
CA PRO A 279 1.65 19.13 8.00
C PRO A 279 3.11 18.95 8.44
N ALA A 280 3.45 17.81 9.04
CA ALA A 280 4.82 17.50 9.45
C ALA A 280 5.73 17.16 8.25
N LEU A 281 5.21 16.46 7.24
CA LEU A 281 5.95 16.16 6.00
C LEU A 281 6.35 17.44 5.25
N LYS A 282 5.53 18.49 5.32
CA LYS A 282 5.78 19.79 4.68
C LYS A 282 6.76 20.69 5.45
N GLN A 283 7.16 20.36 6.68
CA GLN A 283 8.09 21.17 7.49
C GLN A 283 9.56 21.11 7.01
N GLY A 284 9.87 20.27 6.01
CA GLY A 284 11.17 20.21 5.36
C GLY A 284 12.05 19.04 5.78
N ASN A 285 11.92 18.47 6.97
CA ASN A 285 12.77 17.37 7.46
C ASN A 285 12.66 16.12 6.57
N PHE A 286 11.43 15.80 6.12
CA PHE A 286 11.22 14.72 5.16
C PHE A 286 12.02 14.96 3.89
N ARG A 287 11.88 16.15 3.29
CA ARG A 287 12.49 16.46 2.00
C ARG A 287 14.00 16.54 2.10
N ALA A 288 14.54 17.13 3.16
CA ALA A 288 15.97 17.17 3.42
C ALA A 288 16.56 15.77 3.52
N ALA A 289 15.91 14.85 4.25
CA ALA A 289 16.35 13.46 4.40
C ALA A 289 16.22 12.65 3.10
N PHE A 290 15.17 12.91 2.32
CA PHE A 290 14.96 12.32 1.00
C PHE A 290 16.07 12.69 0.01
N GLU A 291 16.50 13.96 0.02
CA GLU A 291 17.51 14.51 -0.91
C GLU A 291 18.95 14.23 -0.47
N ASP A 292 19.17 13.85 0.79
CA ASP A 292 20.49 13.54 1.34
C ASP A 292 20.99 12.17 0.85
N LYS A 293 21.27 12.10 -0.46
CA LYS A 293 21.71 10.90 -1.20
C LYS A 293 22.94 11.19 -2.07
N ALA A 294 23.97 11.85 -1.50
CA ALA A 294 25.21 12.10 -2.23
C ALA A 294 25.79 10.78 -2.83
N PRO A 295 26.30 10.81 -4.08
CA PRO A 295 26.49 11.97 -4.94
C PRO A 295 25.23 12.40 -5.73
N HIS A 296 24.08 11.73 -5.55
CA HIS A 296 22.87 11.90 -6.37
C HIS A 296 21.87 12.94 -5.82
N SER A 297 22.28 13.82 -4.88
CA SER A 297 21.37 14.80 -4.26
C SER A 297 20.74 15.76 -5.28
N ALA A 298 21.44 16.11 -6.36
CA ALA A 298 20.85 16.93 -7.43
C ALA A 298 19.73 16.20 -8.18
N LEU A 299 19.90 14.90 -8.46
CA LEU A 299 18.87 14.05 -9.04
C LEU A 299 17.66 13.92 -8.10
N MET A 300 17.89 13.70 -6.81
CA MET A 300 16.82 13.54 -5.83
C MET A 300 15.93 14.78 -5.72
N ARG A 301 16.50 15.99 -5.89
CA ARG A 301 15.72 17.24 -5.90
C ARG A 301 14.71 17.31 -7.05
N THR A 302 14.97 16.65 -8.17
CA THR A 302 14.04 16.63 -9.31
C THR A 302 12.88 15.65 -9.12
N MET A 303 13.04 14.62 -8.28
CA MET A 303 12.00 13.60 -8.07
C MET A 303 10.84 14.15 -7.24
N PRO A 304 9.62 14.17 -7.78
CA PRO A 304 8.46 14.64 -7.04
C PRO A 304 8.00 13.62 -5.99
N VAL A 305 7.50 14.11 -4.88
CA VAL A 305 6.89 13.31 -3.81
C VAL A 305 5.47 13.78 -3.55
N TYR A 306 4.56 12.83 -3.44
CA TYR A 306 3.14 13.06 -3.19
C TYR A 306 2.64 12.23 -2.01
N VAL A 307 1.62 12.73 -1.33
CA VAL A 307 0.76 11.92 -0.45
C VAL A 307 -0.53 11.65 -1.20
N ILE A 308 -0.91 10.38 -1.30
CA ILE A 308 -2.20 9.97 -1.86
C ILE A 308 -3.28 10.32 -0.84
N THR A 309 -4.24 11.15 -1.24
CA THR A 309 -5.36 11.59 -0.40
C THR A 309 -6.66 10.84 -0.69
N HIS A 310 -6.72 10.10 -1.81
CA HIS A 310 -7.89 9.28 -2.14
C HIS A 310 -8.11 8.17 -1.10
N PRO A 311 -9.31 8.10 -0.47
CA PRO A 311 -9.53 7.17 0.65
C PRO A 311 -9.56 5.69 0.24
N LEU A 312 -9.80 5.40 -1.04
CA LEU A 312 -9.98 4.07 -1.61
C LEU A 312 -9.04 3.83 -2.80
N ALA A 313 -7.80 4.29 -2.69
CA ALA A 313 -6.84 4.23 -3.79
C ALA A 313 -6.62 2.79 -4.31
N ALA A 314 -6.51 1.79 -3.43
CA ALA A 314 -6.36 0.40 -3.85
C ALA A 314 -7.52 -0.07 -4.76
N LEU A 315 -8.78 0.22 -4.38
CA LEU A 315 -9.94 -0.10 -5.23
C LEU A 315 -9.87 0.60 -6.59
N LEU A 316 -9.41 1.85 -6.63
CA LEU A 316 -9.22 2.58 -7.89
C LEU A 316 -8.17 1.89 -8.77
N GLY A 317 -7.08 1.41 -8.19
CA GLY A 317 -6.06 0.63 -8.89
C GLY A 317 -6.60 -0.69 -9.44
N LEU A 318 -7.37 -1.42 -8.63
CA LEU A 318 -8.03 -2.65 -9.05
C LEU A 318 -9.04 -2.41 -10.17
N ALA A 319 -9.83 -1.32 -10.09
CA ALA A 319 -10.77 -0.93 -11.15
C ALA A 319 -10.05 -0.59 -12.45
N ALA A 320 -8.93 0.14 -12.38
CA ALA A 320 -8.12 0.46 -13.55
C ALA A 320 -7.57 -0.80 -14.23
N TYR A 321 -7.04 -1.74 -13.43
CA TYR A 321 -6.58 -3.03 -13.94
C TYR A 321 -7.73 -3.85 -14.52
N ALA A 322 -8.85 -3.97 -13.82
CA ALA A 322 -10.01 -4.74 -14.27
C ALA A 322 -10.55 -4.26 -15.62
N ARG A 323 -10.57 -2.93 -15.85
CA ARG A 323 -11.04 -2.32 -17.10
C ARG A 323 -10.09 -2.51 -18.27
N ASN A 324 -8.80 -2.46 -18.02
CA ASN A 324 -7.78 -2.54 -19.07
C ASN A 324 -6.55 -3.31 -18.58
N PRO A 325 -6.65 -4.65 -18.42
CA PRO A 325 -5.53 -5.46 -17.99
C PRO A 325 -4.29 -5.35 -18.91
N SER A 326 -4.51 -5.09 -20.20
CA SER A 326 -3.43 -4.97 -21.17
C SER A 326 -2.56 -3.71 -21.01
N LEU A 327 -3.02 -2.72 -20.25
CA LEU A 327 -2.19 -1.57 -19.88
C LEU A 327 -1.12 -1.94 -18.82
N PHE A 328 -1.37 -3.04 -18.11
CA PHE A 328 -0.57 -3.44 -16.96
C PHE A 328 0.11 -4.79 -17.20
N GLY A 329 1.40 -4.86 -16.94
CA GLY A 329 2.18 -6.11 -16.96
C GLY A 329 2.11 -6.82 -15.61
N VAL A 330 0.90 -7.10 -15.12
CA VAL A 330 0.71 -7.83 -13.86
C VAL A 330 1.10 -9.28 -14.05
N GLN A 331 1.99 -9.78 -13.19
CA GLN A 331 2.35 -11.19 -13.18
C GLN A 331 1.20 -12.02 -12.58
N THR A 332 0.52 -12.77 -13.41
CA THR A 332 -0.64 -13.59 -13.01
C THR A 332 -0.35 -15.07 -12.86
N SER A 333 0.83 -15.55 -13.25
CA SER A 333 1.22 -16.95 -13.08
C SER A 333 1.21 -17.34 -11.60
N GLY A 334 0.43 -18.37 -11.25
CA GLY A 334 0.23 -18.80 -9.87
C GLY A 334 -0.68 -17.90 -9.03
N ARG A 335 -1.25 -16.83 -9.64
CA ARG A 335 -2.12 -15.84 -8.97
C ARG A 335 -3.41 -15.57 -9.73
N ARG A 336 -3.69 -16.33 -10.79
CA ARG A 336 -4.94 -16.32 -11.54
C ARG A 336 -5.48 -17.72 -11.66
N TRP A 337 -6.71 -17.90 -11.27
CA TRP A 337 -7.45 -19.15 -11.34
C TRP A 337 -8.62 -18.99 -12.29
N ARG A 338 -8.81 -19.98 -13.17
CA ARG A 338 -9.93 -20.04 -14.10
C ARG A 338 -10.70 -21.34 -13.86
N ASP A 339 -12.04 -21.26 -13.92
CA ASP A 339 -12.90 -22.43 -13.88
C ASP A 339 -12.92 -23.10 -15.26
N GLU A 340 -12.30 -24.26 -15.39
CA GLU A 340 -12.20 -25.01 -16.64
C GLU A 340 -13.55 -25.48 -17.16
N VAL A 341 -14.57 -25.62 -16.30
CA VAL A 341 -15.90 -26.10 -16.67
C VAL A 341 -16.69 -25.05 -17.49
N SER A 342 -16.39 -23.78 -17.32
CA SER A 342 -17.09 -22.70 -18.02
C SER A 342 -16.64 -22.49 -19.48
N HIS A 343 -15.52 -23.06 -19.90
CA HIS A 343 -14.99 -22.93 -21.26
C HIS A 343 -15.67 -23.84 -22.31
N HIS A 344 -16.53 -24.79 -21.91
CA HIS A 344 -17.21 -25.72 -22.82
C HIS A 344 -18.65 -25.35 -23.13
N LYS A 345 -19.13 -24.18 -22.70
CA LYS A 345 -20.53 -23.72 -22.92
C LYS A 345 -20.64 -22.39 -23.68
N ALA A 346 -19.61 -21.98 -24.41
CA ALA A 346 -19.66 -20.77 -25.25
C ALA A 346 -19.72 -21.13 -26.74
#